data_0cefbe7da29bd4f9ec9b0c45f1744660
#
_entry.id   0cefbe7da29bd4f9ec9b0c45f1744660
#
_cell.length_a   1.000
_cell.length_b   1.000
_cell.length_c   1.000
_cell.angle_alpha   90.00
_cell.angle_beta   90.00
_cell.angle_gamma   90.00
#
_symmetry.space_group_name_H-M   'P 1'
#
loop_
_entity.id
_entity.type
_entity.pdbx_description
1 polymer ?
#
loop_
_entity_poly.entity_id
_entity_poly.type
_entity_poly.pdbx_seq_one_letter_code
_entity_poly.pdbx_strand_id
1 'polypeptide(L)'
;VQNMVKIYQDFIPVGNGNRPGYAMTPMYVTVHNTANTSKGADAKNHAAYVKRPTTAESWHFTVDDHEIFQHLPLNENGWHAGDGHGNGNRKSIGIEICENEDGNFQQAVKHAQWLIQKLLKEHHIPLANVVTHQHWSGKACPRLLLAAWDEFKKGIETAGDPETVITYVVKSGDTLTSIAKAHDVTVQDLQKWNNISDPNKIQIGQVLKIYRNDGKMMYVLPDGILKVTSPLTKGEHVRLVQKALAAVYFYPDKTAADKGIDGVYGEKTANAVARFQLVNGLTSDGIYGPKTKEKLLKLLKQ
;
A
#
# COMPACT_ATOMS: atom_id res chain seq x y z
N VAL A 1 21.58 9.62 1.77
CA VAL A 1 21.55 8.19 2.08
C VAL A 1 20.18 7.66 1.69
N GLN A 2 20.19 6.78 0.74
CA GLN A 2 19.06 6.18 0.06
C GLN A 2 18.31 5.27 1.04
N ASN A 3 17.05 5.52 1.31
CA ASN A 3 16.23 4.56 2.04
C ASN A 3 15.66 3.54 1.05
N MET A 4 16.49 2.52 0.74
CA MET A 4 16.02 1.25 0.20
C MET A 4 15.01 0.67 1.18
N VAL A 5 13.91 0.08 0.70
CA VAL A 5 13.08 -0.72 1.58
C VAL A 5 13.94 -1.86 2.13
N LYS A 6 14.19 -1.85 3.43
CA LYS A 6 15.03 -2.85 4.08
C LYS A 6 14.18 -4.01 4.57
N ILE A 7 14.69 -5.21 4.38
CA ILE A 7 14.14 -6.40 5.01
C ILE A 7 14.95 -6.70 6.27
N TYR A 8 14.30 -6.60 7.41
CA TYR A 8 14.88 -6.95 8.71
C TYR A 8 14.44 -8.38 9.08
N GLN A 9 15.39 -9.23 9.39
CA GLN A 9 15.08 -10.55 9.96
C GLN A 9 14.92 -10.40 11.48
N ASP A 10 13.70 -10.59 11.96
CA ASP A 10 13.33 -10.51 13.36
C ASP A 10 12.39 -11.68 13.70
N PHE A 11 12.99 -12.86 13.80
CA PHE A 11 12.25 -14.11 13.88
C PHE A 11 11.56 -14.30 15.22
N ILE A 12 10.38 -14.89 15.15
CA ILE A 12 9.67 -15.43 16.30
C ILE A 12 10.60 -16.42 17.00
N PRO A 13 10.78 -16.33 18.33
CA PRO A 13 11.65 -17.26 19.06
C PRO A 13 11.27 -18.72 18.85
N VAL A 14 12.25 -19.58 18.71
CA VAL A 14 12.04 -21.04 18.71
C VAL A 14 11.42 -21.45 20.05
N GLY A 15 10.36 -22.24 19.99
CA GLY A 15 9.63 -22.67 21.19
C GLY A 15 8.39 -21.81 21.49
N ASN A 16 8.18 -20.67 20.83
CA ASN A 16 6.90 -19.99 20.89
C ASN A 16 5.81 -20.86 20.23
N GLY A 17 4.62 -20.89 20.85
CA GLY A 17 3.51 -21.70 20.36
C GLY A 17 3.04 -21.35 18.93
N ASN A 18 3.27 -20.11 18.48
CA ASN A 18 2.95 -19.65 17.14
C ASN A 18 4.10 -19.85 16.12
N ARG A 19 5.22 -20.45 16.51
CA ARG A 19 6.27 -20.93 15.59
C ARG A 19 6.29 -22.45 15.58
N PRO A 20 5.44 -23.11 14.77
CA PRO A 20 5.24 -24.55 14.80
C PRO A 20 6.44 -25.35 14.30
N GLY A 21 7.31 -24.73 13.47
CA GLY A 21 8.56 -25.34 13.01
C GLY A 21 8.39 -26.51 12.04
N TYR A 22 7.21 -26.69 11.43
CA TYR A 22 7.06 -27.70 10.39
C TYR A 22 7.78 -27.27 9.12
N ALA A 23 8.51 -28.20 8.53
CA ALA A 23 9.19 -27.96 7.26
C ALA A 23 8.21 -27.54 6.17
N MET A 24 8.58 -26.51 5.41
CA MET A 24 7.80 -25.95 4.33
C MET A 24 8.65 -25.76 3.07
N THR A 25 8.10 -26.18 1.93
CA THR A 25 8.55 -25.73 0.62
C THR A 25 7.48 -24.75 0.09
N PRO A 26 7.80 -23.48 -0.08
CA PRO A 26 6.82 -22.49 -0.51
C PRO A 26 6.29 -22.81 -1.91
N MET A 27 4.97 -22.84 -2.05
CA MET A 27 4.25 -23.01 -3.31
C MET A 27 3.28 -21.88 -3.60
N TYR A 28 2.94 -21.10 -2.57
CA TYR A 28 1.98 -19.99 -2.63
C TYR A 28 2.53 -18.78 -1.88
N VAL A 29 1.97 -17.64 -2.19
CA VAL A 29 2.06 -16.43 -1.38
C VAL A 29 0.64 -16.03 -0.99
N THR A 30 0.38 -15.89 0.30
CA THR A 30 -0.91 -15.41 0.82
C THR A 30 -0.79 -13.98 1.30
N VAL A 31 -1.64 -13.11 0.77
CA VAL A 31 -1.65 -11.68 1.10
C VAL A 31 -2.76 -11.38 2.10
N HIS A 32 -2.40 -10.59 3.11
CA HIS A 32 -3.29 -10.11 4.17
C HIS A 32 -3.20 -8.59 4.31
N ASN A 33 -4.19 -7.99 4.97
CA ASN A 33 -4.07 -6.70 5.62
C ASN A 33 -4.08 -6.89 7.14
N THR A 34 -3.29 -6.12 7.85
CA THR A 34 -3.18 -6.22 9.32
C THR A 34 -4.48 -5.92 10.05
N ALA A 35 -5.47 -5.32 9.40
CA ALA A 35 -6.73 -4.85 9.96
C ALA A 35 -6.55 -3.97 11.21
N ASN A 36 -5.40 -3.31 11.33
CA ASN A 36 -5.04 -2.43 12.43
C ASN A 36 -4.70 -1.03 11.90
N THR A 37 -5.64 -0.11 12.05
CA THR A 37 -5.51 1.28 11.59
C THR A 37 -4.91 2.22 12.63
N SER A 38 -4.60 1.73 13.83
CA SER A 38 -4.06 2.57 14.90
C SER A 38 -2.73 3.22 14.51
N LYS A 39 -2.47 4.41 15.03
CA LYS A 39 -1.15 5.05 14.91
C LYS A 39 -0.05 4.14 15.41
N GLY A 40 1.05 4.08 14.67
CA GLY A 40 2.18 3.24 15.00
C GLY A 40 1.95 1.74 14.81
N ALA A 41 0.83 1.29 14.21
CA ALA A 41 0.64 -0.10 13.84
C ALA A 41 1.43 -0.44 12.56
N ASP A 42 2.72 -0.13 12.58
CA ASP A 42 3.70 -0.35 11.52
C ASP A 42 4.29 -1.78 11.54
N ALA A 43 5.17 -2.08 10.61
CA ALA A 43 5.79 -3.39 10.50
C ALA A 43 6.64 -3.76 11.72
N LYS A 44 7.34 -2.77 12.31
CA LYS A 44 8.16 -2.97 13.51
C LYS A 44 7.31 -3.33 14.73
N ASN A 45 6.19 -2.65 14.92
CA ASN A 45 5.28 -2.95 16.03
C ASN A 45 4.57 -4.28 15.85
N HIS A 46 4.25 -4.69 14.61
CA HIS A 46 3.77 -6.04 14.33
C HIS A 46 4.84 -7.11 14.56
N ALA A 47 6.12 -6.81 14.29
CA ALA A 47 7.23 -7.70 14.64
C ALA A 47 7.32 -7.94 16.15
N ALA A 48 7.14 -6.89 16.94
CA ALA A 48 7.08 -7.01 18.41
C ALA A 48 5.84 -7.80 18.87
N TYR A 49 4.70 -7.58 18.24
CA TYR A 49 3.44 -8.27 18.55
C TYR A 49 3.53 -9.78 18.29
N VAL A 50 3.98 -10.18 17.09
CA VAL A 50 3.99 -11.59 16.70
C VAL A 50 4.98 -12.45 17.49
N LYS A 51 5.96 -11.82 18.16
CA LYS A 51 6.91 -12.50 19.05
C LYS A 51 6.38 -12.73 20.47
N ARG A 52 5.22 -12.18 20.83
CA ARG A 52 4.65 -12.38 22.16
C ARG A 52 4.25 -13.84 22.35
N PRO A 53 4.57 -14.47 23.49
CA PRO A 53 4.21 -15.87 23.75
C PRO A 53 2.69 -16.14 23.71
N THR A 54 1.89 -15.09 23.90
CA THR A 54 0.42 -15.15 23.91
C THR A 54 -0.20 -15.01 22.53
N THR A 55 0.58 -14.65 21.49
CA THR A 55 0.08 -14.55 20.12
C THR A 55 -0.06 -15.94 19.52
N ALA A 56 -1.23 -16.26 18.98
CA ALA A 56 -1.53 -17.57 18.42
C ALA A 56 -1.21 -17.67 16.91
N GLU A 57 -1.38 -16.58 16.20
CA GLU A 57 -1.12 -16.48 14.77
C GLU A 57 0.36 -16.16 14.48
N SER A 58 0.79 -16.52 13.26
CA SER A 58 2.13 -16.20 12.77
C SER A 58 2.15 -16.14 11.25
N TRP A 59 2.96 -15.26 10.71
CA TRP A 59 3.15 -15.04 9.28
C TRP A 59 4.62 -14.74 8.98
N HIS A 60 4.99 -14.71 7.69
CA HIS A 60 6.40 -14.60 7.30
C HIS A 60 6.89 -13.15 7.22
N PHE A 61 6.07 -12.23 6.70
CA PHE A 61 6.48 -10.84 6.53
C PHE A 61 5.37 -9.88 6.96
N THR A 62 5.78 -8.77 7.57
CA THR A 62 4.96 -7.56 7.66
C THR A 62 5.63 -6.46 6.86
N VAL A 63 4.83 -5.74 6.07
CA VAL A 63 5.27 -4.71 5.14
C VAL A 63 4.56 -3.40 5.44
N ASP A 64 5.30 -2.33 5.62
CA ASP A 64 4.78 -0.97 5.69
C ASP A 64 5.41 -0.07 4.61
N ASP A 65 5.19 1.23 4.70
CA ASP A 65 5.69 2.22 3.74
C ASP A 65 7.16 2.61 3.93
N HIS A 66 7.84 2.02 4.92
CA HIS A 66 9.24 2.32 5.23
C HIS A 66 10.13 1.08 5.24
N GLU A 67 9.62 -0.05 5.72
CA GLU A 67 10.43 -1.22 6.00
C GLU A 67 9.62 -2.53 5.93
N ILE A 68 10.33 -3.64 5.91
CA ILE A 68 9.78 -4.99 5.90
C ILE A 68 10.43 -5.77 7.02
N PHE A 69 9.63 -6.47 7.81
CA PHE A 69 10.11 -7.42 8.83
C PHE A 69 9.78 -8.84 8.43
N GLN A 70 10.79 -9.72 8.48
CA GLN A 70 10.62 -11.15 8.31
C GLN A 70 10.59 -11.84 9.67
N HIS A 71 9.51 -12.58 9.96
CA HIS A 71 9.21 -13.16 11.26
C HIS A 71 9.47 -14.68 11.33
N LEU A 72 9.47 -15.35 10.18
CA LEU A 72 9.72 -16.80 10.07
C LEU A 72 10.70 -17.08 8.93
N PRO A 73 11.56 -18.10 9.07
CA PRO A 73 12.30 -18.65 7.94
C PRO A 73 11.34 -19.17 6.86
N LEU A 74 11.70 -19.05 5.58
CA LEU A 74 10.81 -19.44 4.48
C LEU A 74 10.66 -20.96 4.31
N ASN A 75 11.51 -21.73 4.97
CA ASN A 75 11.41 -23.19 5.04
C ASN A 75 10.63 -23.69 6.28
N GLU A 76 10.02 -22.79 7.04
CA GLU A 76 9.12 -23.10 8.15
C GLU A 76 7.72 -22.54 7.85
N ASN A 77 6.68 -23.24 8.31
CA ASN A 77 5.31 -22.81 8.13
C ASN A 77 4.85 -21.74 9.16
N GLY A 78 3.77 -21.03 8.84
CA GLY A 78 3.08 -20.11 9.75
C GLY A 78 1.63 -20.50 9.98
N TRP A 79 0.97 -19.83 10.95
CA TRP A 79 -0.45 -19.96 11.23
C TRP A 79 -1.17 -18.67 10.84
N HIS A 80 -1.53 -18.50 9.56
CA HIS A 80 -2.12 -17.24 9.04
C HIS A 80 -3.33 -17.43 8.12
N ALA A 81 -3.52 -18.64 7.57
CA ALA A 81 -4.49 -18.85 6.50
C ALA A 81 -5.86 -19.35 7.01
N GLY A 82 -5.94 -19.80 8.26
CA GLY A 82 -7.19 -20.29 8.84
C GLY A 82 -7.65 -21.66 8.32
N ASP A 83 -6.79 -22.38 7.59
CA ASP A 83 -7.07 -23.69 6.99
C ASP A 83 -6.43 -24.89 7.76
N GLY A 84 -6.03 -24.64 9.01
CA GLY A 84 -5.42 -25.68 9.86
C GLY A 84 -4.10 -26.19 9.28
N HIS A 85 -4.05 -27.49 8.94
CA HIS A 85 -2.89 -28.09 8.27
C HIS A 85 -2.98 -28.06 6.74
N GLY A 86 -3.82 -27.22 6.17
CA GLY A 86 -3.97 -27.04 4.73
C GLY A 86 -2.80 -26.33 4.06
N ASN A 87 -2.89 -26.17 2.76
CA ASN A 87 -1.83 -25.59 1.94
C ASN A 87 -1.57 -24.11 2.27
N GLY A 88 -2.58 -23.39 2.73
CA GLY A 88 -2.45 -21.99 3.14
C GLY A 88 -1.46 -21.82 4.28
N ASN A 89 -1.57 -22.62 5.32
CA ASN A 89 -0.62 -22.61 6.44
C ASN A 89 0.67 -23.37 6.15
N ARG A 90 0.61 -24.49 5.40
CA ARG A 90 1.73 -25.44 5.29
C ARG A 90 2.61 -25.23 4.04
N LYS A 91 2.16 -24.45 3.04
CA LYS A 91 2.87 -24.25 1.77
C LYS A 91 2.85 -22.83 1.27
N SER A 92 2.39 -21.87 2.09
CA SER A 92 2.27 -20.47 1.68
C SER A 92 3.10 -19.53 2.54
N ILE A 93 3.77 -18.59 1.88
CA ILE A 93 4.42 -17.46 2.54
C ILE A 93 3.32 -16.44 2.86
N GLY A 94 3.05 -16.18 4.14
CA GLY A 94 2.09 -15.17 4.59
C GLY A 94 2.72 -13.79 4.63
N ILE A 95 2.05 -12.81 4.01
CA ILE A 95 2.48 -11.40 3.97
C ILE A 95 1.35 -10.52 4.48
N GLU A 96 1.60 -9.79 5.55
CA GLU A 96 0.71 -8.78 6.13
C GLU A 96 1.11 -7.38 5.65
N ILE A 97 0.17 -6.64 5.09
CA ILE A 97 0.37 -5.26 4.65
C ILE A 97 -0.25 -4.32 5.69
N CYS A 98 0.56 -3.44 6.25
CA CYS A 98 0.14 -2.46 7.25
C CYS A 98 -0.83 -1.44 6.67
N GLU A 99 -1.79 -1.01 7.50
CA GLU A 99 -2.81 -0.01 7.14
C GLU A 99 -2.98 1.05 8.24
N ASN A 100 -1.93 1.28 9.01
CA ASN A 100 -1.92 2.27 10.09
C ASN A 100 -2.18 3.69 9.54
N GLU A 101 -2.94 4.48 10.30
CA GLU A 101 -3.41 5.80 9.86
C GLU A 101 -2.30 6.83 9.63
N ASP A 102 -1.15 6.65 10.26
CA ASP A 102 0.04 7.50 10.11
C ASP A 102 1.03 6.99 9.03
N GLY A 103 0.71 5.86 8.37
CA GLY A 103 1.47 5.30 7.27
C GLY A 103 0.94 5.68 5.88
N ASN A 104 1.68 5.32 4.86
CA ASN A 104 1.28 5.43 3.46
C ASN A 104 0.93 4.05 2.89
N PHE A 105 -0.36 3.69 2.92
CA PHE A 105 -0.81 2.38 2.46
C PHE A 105 -0.42 2.08 1.00
N GLN A 106 -0.48 3.07 0.11
CA GLN A 106 -0.09 2.89 -1.29
C GLN A 106 1.39 2.51 -1.43
N GLN A 107 2.25 3.10 -0.61
CA GLN A 107 3.67 2.75 -0.59
C GLN A 107 3.89 1.36 0.02
N ALA A 108 3.17 1.01 1.08
CA ALA A 108 3.19 -0.34 1.66
C ALA A 108 2.77 -1.40 0.63
N VAL A 109 1.74 -1.12 -0.18
CA VAL A 109 1.32 -1.99 -1.29
C VAL A 109 2.44 -2.17 -2.33
N LYS A 110 3.13 -1.11 -2.72
CA LYS A 110 4.26 -1.19 -3.66
C LYS A 110 5.42 -2.03 -3.10
N HIS A 111 5.75 -1.82 -1.83
CA HIS A 111 6.77 -2.64 -1.16
C HIS A 111 6.37 -4.12 -1.12
N ALA A 112 5.10 -4.41 -0.86
CA ALA A 112 4.58 -5.77 -0.87
C ALA A 112 4.63 -6.39 -2.28
N GLN A 113 4.24 -5.66 -3.31
CA GLN A 113 4.31 -6.11 -4.71
C GLN A 113 5.76 -6.44 -5.11
N TRP A 114 6.71 -5.57 -4.77
CA TRP A 114 8.13 -5.83 -4.99
C TRP A 114 8.63 -7.06 -4.23
N LEU A 115 8.31 -7.17 -2.94
CA LEU A 115 8.68 -8.34 -2.13
C LEU A 115 8.12 -9.62 -2.75
N ILE A 116 6.85 -9.62 -3.12
CA ILE A 116 6.19 -10.77 -3.73
C ILE A 116 6.89 -11.12 -5.04
N GLN A 117 7.14 -10.18 -5.94
CA GLN A 117 7.85 -10.44 -7.20
C GLN A 117 9.21 -11.11 -6.95
N LYS A 118 9.97 -10.60 -5.97
CA LYS A 118 11.25 -11.19 -5.54
C LYS A 118 11.07 -12.65 -5.09
N LEU A 119 10.10 -12.92 -4.20
CA LEU A 119 9.82 -14.26 -3.68
C LEU A 119 9.36 -15.22 -4.78
N LEU A 120 8.52 -14.76 -5.71
CA LEU A 120 8.09 -15.58 -6.86
C LEU A 120 9.27 -16.03 -7.71
N LYS A 121 10.22 -15.14 -7.97
CA LYS A 121 11.45 -15.45 -8.73
C LYS A 121 12.35 -16.42 -7.96
N GLU A 122 12.61 -16.17 -6.69
CA GLU A 122 13.53 -16.95 -5.86
C GLU A 122 13.02 -18.37 -5.58
N HIS A 123 11.71 -18.52 -5.42
CA HIS A 123 11.10 -19.82 -5.08
C HIS A 123 10.37 -20.48 -6.26
N HIS A 124 10.47 -19.93 -7.47
CA HIS A 124 9.80 -20.41 -8.67
C HIS A 124 8.28 -20.59 -8.51
N ILE A 125 7.64 -19.66 -7.76
CA ILE A 125 6.20 -19.66 -7.53
C ILE A 125 5.53 -18.90 -8.69
N PRO A 126 4.52 -19.49 -9.37
CA PRO A 126 3.80 -18.80 -10.43
C PRO A 126 2.90 -17.70 -9.85
N LEU A 127 2.70 -16.61 -10.58
CA LEU A 127 1.82 -15.50 -10.17
C LEU A 127 0.38 -15.97 -9.86
N ALA A 128 -0.09 -17.04 -10.51
CA ALA A 128 -1.39 -17.63 -10.23
C ALA A 128 -1.54 -18.10 -8.77
N ASN A 129 -0.42 -18.45 -8.13
CA ASN A 129 -0.35 -18.90 -6.73
C ASN A 129 -0.17 -17.75 -5.73
N VAL A 130 -0.24 -16.50 -6.17
CA VAL A 130 -0.46 -15.36 -5.27
C VAL A 130 -1.95 -15.28 -5.01
N VAL A 131 -2.35 -15.55 -3.77
CA VAL A 131 -3.75 -15.70 -3.38
C VAL A 131 -4.09 -14.83 -2.15
N THR A 132 -5.37 -14.62 -1.94
CA THR A 132 -5.88 -13.91 -0.77
C THR A 132 -6.04 -14.88 0.41
N HIS A 133 -6.11 -14.37 1.64
CA HIS A 133 -6.56 -15.18 2.78
C HIS A 133 -7.98 -15.75 2.54
N GLN A 134 -8.84 -14.98 1.85
CA GLN A 134 -10.20 -15.41 1.48
C GLN A 134 -10.20 -16.71 0.67
N HIS A 135 -9.18 -16.94 -0.15
CA HIS A 135 -9.02 -18.17 -0.93
C HIS A 135 -9.01 -19.44 -0.04
N TRP A 136 -8.44 -19.36 1.17
CA TRP A 136 -8.27 -20.51 2.05
C TRP A 136 -9.44 -20.75 2.99
N SER A 137 -9.94 -19.69 3.63
CA SER A 137 -10.89 -19.81 4.73
C SER A 137 -12.20 -19.03 4.50
N GLY A 138 -12.33 -18.30 3.39
CA GLY A 138 -13.49 -17.45 3.14
C GLY A 138 -13.47 -16.11 3.90
N LYS A 139 -12.49 -15.87 4.79
CA LYS A 139 -12.36 -14.60 5.51
C LYS A 139 -12.12 -13.45 4.54
N ALA A 140 -12.88 -12.36 4.64
CA ALA A 140 -12.73 -11.17 3.78
C ALA A 140 -11.41 -10.43 4.06
N CYS A 141 -10.30 -11.03 3.65
CA CYS A 141 -8.93 -10.54 3.80
C CYS A 141 -8.13 -10.91 2.53
N PRO A 142 -7.32 -9.99 1.99
CA PRO A 142 -7.03 -8.61 2.43
C PRO A 142 -8.19 -7.65 2.08
N ARG A 143 -8.85 -7.10 3.08
CA ARG A 143 -10.09 -6.33 2.91
C ARG A 143 -9.96 -5.11 1.99
N LEU A 144 -8.81 -4.46 2.00
CA LEU A 144 -8.55 -3.26 1.18
C LEU A 144 -8.13 -3.60 -0.26
N LEU A 145 -7.79 -4.86 -0.55
CA LEU A 145 -7.27 -5.29 -1.85
C LEU A 145 -8.25 -6.18 -2.62
N LEU A 146 -9.28 -6.76 -1.97
CA LEU A 146 -10.19 -7.72 -2.61
C LEU A 146 -10.85 -7.16 -3.87
N ALA A 147 -11.34 -5.93 -3.81
CA ALA A 147 -12.02 -5.30 -4.95
C ALA A 147 -11.07 -4.89 -6.09
N ALA A 148 -9.77 -4.82 -5.84
CA ALA A 148 -8.73 -4.47 -6.80
C ALA A 148 -7.68 -5.58 -6.92
N TRP A 149 -8.08 -6.83 -6.69
CA TRP A 149 -7.15 -7.95 -6.61
C TRP A 149 -6.37 -8.19 -7.90
N ASP A 150 -7.02 -8.08 -9.04
CA ASP A 150 -6.37 -8.25 -10.35
C ASP A 150 -5.35 -7.13 -10.61
N GLU A 151 -5.69 -5.90 -10.23
CA GLU A 151 -4.76 -4.76 -10.32
C GLU A 151 -3.57 -4.94 -9.38
N PHE A 152 -3.80 -5.45 -8.17
CA PHE A 152 -2.71 -5.77 -7.24
C PHE A 152 -1.76 -6.80 -7.86
N LYS A 153 -2.28 -7.88 -8.43
CA LYS A 153 -1.47 -8.91 -9.10
C LYS A 153 -0.71 -8.37 -10.31
N LYS A 154 -1.36 -7.52 -11.10
CA LYS A 154 -0.72 -6.85 -12.23
C LYS A 154 0.44 -5.94 -11.78
N GLY A 155 0.28 -5.26 -10.64
CA GLY A 155 1.35 -4.49 -10.03
C GLY A 155 2.55 -5.33 -9.62
N ILE A 156 2.37 -6.61 -9.26
CA ILE A 156 3.47 -7.54 -8.98
C ILE A 156 4.29 -7.82 -10.25
N GLU A 157 3.64 -8.01 -11.40
CA GLU A 157 4.33 -8.27 -12.67
C GLU A 157 5.21 -7.09 -13.10
N THR A 158 4.73 -5.89 -12.83
CA THR A 158 5.39 -4.63 -13.20
C THR A 158 6.19 -4.00 -12.08
N ALA A 159 6.23 -4.63 -10.90
CA ALA A 159 7.01 -4.16 -9.77
C ALA A 159 8.48 -4.11 -10.19
N GLY A 160 8.97 -2.90 -10.46
CA GLY A 160 10.39 -2.65 -10.65
C GLY A 160 11.12 -2.84 -9.32
N ASP A 161 12.43 -3.02 -9.41
CA ASP A 161 13.27 -2.88 -8.21
C ASP A 161 12.98 -1.49 -7.63
N PRO A 162 12.57 -1.36 -6.36
CA PRO A 162 12.37 -0.06 -5.74
C PRO A 162 13.64 0.79 -5.74
N GLU A 163 14.74 0.19 -6.18
CA GLU A 163 16.06 0.80 -6.32
C GLU A 163 16.39 1.28 -7.73
N THR A 164 15.52 1.21 -8.72
CA THR A 164 15.83 1.80 -10.01
C THR A 164 15.80 3.32 -9.88
N VAL A 165 16.91 3.85 -9.41
CA VAL A 165 17.15 5.30 -9.30
C VAL A 165 17.60 5.81 -10.65
N ILE A 166 16.81 6.69 -11.25
CA ILE A 166 17.25 7.48 -12.40
C ILE A 166 17.98 8.70 -11.86
N THR A 167 19.17 8.92 -12.36
CA THR A 167 19.88 10.17 -12.14
C THR A 167 19.49 11.14 -13.26
N TYR A 168 18.83 12.25 -12.92
CA TYR A 168 18.42 13.28 -13.84
C TYR A 168 19.24 14.55 -13.61
N VAL A 169 19.84 15.09 -14.67
CA VAL A 169 20.54 16.37 -14.62
C VAL A 169 19.60 17.47 -15.08
N VAL A 170 19.32 18.43 -14.24
CA VAL A 170 18.44 19.57 -14.53
C VAL A 170 19.00 20.38 -15.70
N LYS A 171 18.17 20.62 -16.69
CA LYS A 171 18.50 21.37 -17.90
C LYS A 171 17.88 22.77 -17.86
N SER A 172 18.32 23.65 -18.75
CA SER A 172 17.71 24.97 -18.94
C SER A 172 16.24 24.84 -19.31
N GLY A 173 15.38 25.55 -18.60
CA GLY A 173 13.92 25.52 -18.78
C GLY A 173 13.20 24.45 -17.98
N ASP A 174 13.92 23.59 -17.25
CA ASP A 174 13.29 22.60 -16.37
C ASP A 174 12.68 23.25 -15.11
N THR A 175 11.58 22.67 -14.69
CA THR A 175 10.95 22.88 -13.39
C THR A 175 10.74 21.53 -12.71
N LEU A 176 10.63 21.50 -11.39
CA LEU A 176 10.27 20.24 -10.72
C LEU A 176 8.94 19.68 -11.23
N THR A 177 8.02 20.54 -11.64
CA THR A 177 6.72 20.14 -12.22
C THR A 177 6.90 19.45 -13.58
N SER A 178 7.75 19.99 -14.48
CA SER A 178 8.00 19.37 -15.78
C SER A 178 8.75 18.04 -15.64
N ILE A 179 9.74 17.99 -14.74
CA ILE A 179 10.52 16.77 -14.46
C ILE A 179 9.60 15.69 -13.83
N ALA A 180 8.79 16.07 -12.84
CA ALA A 180 7.84 15.17 -12.19
C ALA A 180 6.89 14.53 -13.20
N LYS A 181 6.31 15.35 -14.10
CA LYS A 181 5.42 14.89 -15.17
C LYS A 181 6.13 13.95 -16.17
N ALA A 182 7.36 14.28 -16.56
CA ALA A 182 8.13 13.48 -17.51
C ALA A 182 8.51 12.08 -16.96
N HIS A 183 8.61 11.96 -15.63
CA HIS A 183 9.00 10.73 -14.96
C HIS A 183 7.88 10.04 -14.20
N ASP A 184 6.64 10.52 -14.35
CA ASP A 184 5.43 9.98 -13.68
C ASP A 184 5.56 9.90 -12.14
N VAL A 185 6.09 10.98 -11.55
CA VAL A 185 6.27 11.13 -10.10
C VAL A 185 5.66 12.47 -9.66
N THR A 186 5.51 12.67 -8.35
CA THR A 186 5.01 13.95 -7.84
C THR A 186 6.15 14.93 -7.55
N VAL A 187 5.84 16.22 -7.57
CA VAL A 187 6.79 17.27 -7.16
C VAL A 187 7.24 17.04 -5.71
N GLN A 188 6.32 16.61 -4.84
CA GLN A 188 6.61 16.30 -3.44
C GLN A 188 7.59 15.14 -3.29
N ASP A 189 7.44 14.10 -4.13
CA ASP A 189 8.39 12.98 -4.15
C ASP A 189 9.78 13.48 -4.55
N LEU A 190 9.88 14.29 -5.62
CA LEU A 190 11.16 14.87 -6.03
C LEU A 190 11.78 15.73 -4.93
N GLN A 191 10.99 16.56 -4.25
CA GLN A 191 11.44 17.36 -3.12
C GLN A 191 11.98 16.49 -1.99
N LYS A 192 11.21 15.48 -1.58
CA LYS A 192 11.56 14.55 -0.51
C LYS A 192 12.84 13.76 -0.82
N TRP A 193 12.93 13.21 -2.03
CA TRP A 193 14.09 12.39 -2.42
C TRP A 193 15.38 13.17 -2.57
N ASN A 194 15.28 14.48 -2.82
CA ASN A 194 16.42 15.34 -3.10
C ASN A 194 16.64 16.43 -2.05
N ASN A 195 15.92 16.40 -0.93
CA ASN A 195 15.96 17.38 0.14
C ASN A 195 15.74 18.83 -0.36
N ILE A 196 14.80 19.02 -1.30
CA ILE A 196 14.47 20.33 -1.87
C ILE A 196 13.34 20.96 -1.05
N SER A 197 13.66 21.98 -0.27
CA SER A 197 12.68 22.69 0.55
C SER A 197 11.77 23.61 -0.28
N ASP A 198 12.29 24.26 -1.32
CA ASP A 198 11.54 25.15 -2.21
C ASP A 198 11.52 24.58 -3.63
N PRO A 199 10.34 24.16 -4.14
CA PRO A 199 10.24 23.53 -5.45
C PRO A 199 10.62 24.45 -6.63
N ASN A 200 10.72 25.75 -6.39
CA ASN A 200 11.11 26.75 -7.39
C ASN A 200 12.63 27.01 -7.44
N LYS A 201 13.39 26.38 -6.54
CA LYS A 201 14.83 26.59 -6.41
C LYS A 201 15.64 25.37 -6.83
N ILE A 202 15.49 24.95 -8.08
CA ILE A 202 16.39 23.99 -8.71
C ILE A 202 17.38 24.72 -9.62
N GLN A 203 18.59 24.19 -9.77
CA GLN A 203 19.65 24.80 -10.55
C GLN A 203 19.99 23.97 -11.78
N ILE A 204 20.30 24.60 -12.89
CA ILE A 204 20.84 23.92 -14.09
C ILE A 204 22.11 23.16 -13.69
N GLY A 205 22.22 21.89 -14.09
CA GLY A 205 23.30 21.00 -13.68
C GLY A 205 23.08 20.30 -12.35
N GLN A 206 22.06 20.67 -11.59
CA GLN A 206 21.71 19.94 -10.35
C GLN A 206 21.33 18.50 -10.70
N VAL A 207 21.89 17.54 -9.96
CA VAL A 207 21.59 16.12 -10.12
C VAL A 207 20.44 15.74 -9.20
N LEU A 208 19.35 15.31 -9.80
CA LEU A 208 18.18 14.80 -9.07
C LEU A 208 18.14 13.29 -9.12
N LYS A 209 17.85 12.67 -7.98
CA LYS A 209 17.49 11.25 -7.88
C LYS A 209 16.00 11.12 -8.10
N ILE A 210 15.62 10.30 -9.05
CA ILE A 210 14.23 9.99 -9.37
C ILE A 210 14.05 8.50 -9.18
N TYR A 211 13.23 8.11 -8.23
CA TYR A 211 12.88 6.72 -8.03
C TYR A 211 11.76 6.36 -8.99
N ARG A 212 12.01 5.41 -9.88
CA ARG A 212 10.99 4.96 -10.84
C ARG A 212 9.79 4.40 -10.10
N ASN A 213 8.65 5.03 -10.31
CA ASN A 213 7.35 4.44 -10.10
C ASN A 213 6.99 3.65 -11.38
N ASP A 214 7.61 2.50 -11.61
CA ASP A 214 7.25 1.64 -12.75
C ASP A 214 5.88 0.94 -12.53
N GLY A 215 5.16 1.33 -11.49
CA GLY A 215 3.79 0.93 -11.24
C GLY A 215 2.86 2.13 -11.32
N LYS A 216 1.96 2.13 -12.28
CA LYS A 216 0.73 2.93 -12.26
C LYS A 216 0.18 2.91 -10.82
N MET A 217 -0.02 4.07 -10.22
CA MET A 217 -0.49 4.15 -8.84
C MET A 217 -1.78 3.33 -8.70
N MET A 218 -1.71 2.22 -7.97
CA MET A 218 -2.89 1.40 -7.74
C MET A 218 -3.71 2.04 -6.62
N TYR A 219 -4.81 2.69 -7.00
CA TYR A 219 -5.75 3.22 -6.04
C TYR A 219 -6.62 2.09 -5.49
N VAL A 220 -6.28 1.63 -4.29
CA VAL A 220 -7.13 0.69 -3.55
C VAL A 220 -8.18 1.51 -2.82
N LEU A 221 -9.37 1.58 -3.39
CA LEU A 221 -10.47 2.31 -2.80
C LEU A 221 -11.31 1.40 -1.91
N PRO A 222 -11.74 1.88 -0.72
CA PRO A 222 -12.51 1.08 0.21
C PRO A 222 -13.88 0.68 -0.37
N ASP A 223 -14.38 -0.46 0.08
CA ASP A 223 -15.76 -0.83 -0.09
C ASP A 223 -16.66 -0.13 0.94
N GLY A 224 -17.97 -0.15 0.69
CA GLY A 224 -18.96 0.43 1.57
C GLY A 224 -19.30 1.86 1.25
N ILE A 225 -19.94 2.51 2.21
CA ILE A 225 -20.48 3.87 2.09
C ILE A 225 -19.76 4.78 3.07
N LEU A 226 -19.19 5.88 2.56
CA LEU A 226 -18.65 6.96 3.38
C LEU A 226 -19.49 8.21 3.17
N LYS A 227 -19.92 8.81 4.26
CA LYS A 227 -20.72 10.03 4.31
C LYS A 227 -20.41 10.81 5.58
N VAL A 228 -20.87 12.03 5.66
CA VAL A 228 -20.81 12.82 6.90
C VAL A 228 -21.66 12.12 7.98
N THR A 229 -21.08 11.83 9.12
CA THR A 229 -21.70 11.18 10.27
C THR A 229 -21.42 11.96 11.55
N SER A 230 -22.10 11.62 12.64
CA SER A 230 -21.79 12.15 13.96
C SER A 230 -21.60 10.97 14.94
N PRO A 231 -20.40 10.72 15.47
CA PRO A 231 -19.13 11.41 15.16
C PRO A 231 -18.66 11.18 13.70
N LEU A 232 -17.79 12.05 13.18
CA LEU A 232 -17.29 11.95 11.80
C LEU A 232 -16.51 10.65 11.59
N THR A 233 -16.72 10.02 10.44
CA THR A 233 -15.93 8.86 9.99
C THR A 233 -14.49 9.28 9.73
N LYS A 234 -13.53 8.55 10.30
CA LYS A 234 -12.08 8.83 10.20
C LYS A 234 -11.30 7.56 9.87
N GLY A 235 -10.10 7.75 9.30
CA GLY A 235 -9.13 6.68 9.10
C GLY A 235 -8.56 6.63 7.69
N GLU A 236 -7.70 5.65 7.46
CA GLU A 236 -6.99 5.50 6.17
C GLU A 236 -7.96 5.27 5.00
N HIS A 237 -9.05 4.54 5.20
CA HIS A 237 -10.07 4.34 4.17
C HIS A 237 -10.67 5.67 3.64
N VAL A 238 -10.83 6.69 4.51
CA VAL A 238 -11.22 8.04 4.11
C VAL A 238 -10.09 8.72 3.35
N ARG A 239 -8.86 8.61 3.86
CA ARG A 239 -7.68 9.20 3.24
C ARG A 239 -7.43 8.65 1.83
N LEU A 240 -7.67 7.37 1.60
CA LEU A 240 -7.58 6.75 0.27
C LEU A 240 -8.56 7.39 -0.72
N VAL A 241 -9.80 7.64 -0.30
CA VAL A 241 -10.79 8.33 -1.14
C VAL A 241 -10.38 9.77 -1.42
N GLN A 242 -9.89 10.50 -0.41
CA GLN A 242 -9.39 11.86 -0.57
C GLN A 242 -8.21 11.94 -1.54
N LYS A 243 -7.24 11.02 -1.44
CA LYS A 243 -6.11 10.90 -2.37
C LYS A 243 -6.58 10.62 -3.80
N ALA A 244 -7.53 9.71 -3.97
CA ALA A 244 -8.09 9.39 -5.28
C ALA A 244 -8.83 10.58 -5.92
N LEU A 245 -9.63 11.30 -5.14
CA LEU A 245 -10.29 12.53 -5.59
C LEU A 245 -9.26 13.60 -5.99
N ALA A 246 -8.22 13.79 -5.19
CA ALA A 246 -7.14 14.73 -5.47
C ALA A 246 -6.39 14.38 -6.76
N ALA A 247 -6.17 13.11 -7.03
CA ALA A 247 -5.50 12.62 -8.25
C ALA A 247 -6.30 12.92 -9.53
N VAL A 248 -7.62 13.07 -9.42
CA VAL A 248 -8.50 13.53 -10.50
C VAL A 248 -8.94 14.98 -10.32
N TYR A 249 -8.18 15.77 -9.54
CA TYR A 249 -8.31 17.20 -9.32
C TYR A 249 -9.53 17.66 -8.51
N PHE A 250 -10.18 16.77 -7.77
CA PHE A 250 -11.27 17.11 -6.85
C PHE A 250 -10.77 17.18 -5.40
N TYR A 251 -10.03 18.22 -5.08
CA TYR A 251 -9.46 18.41 -3.74
C TYR A 251 -10.55 18.72 -2.70
N PRO A 252 -10.54 18.09 -1.51
CA PRO A 252 -11.39 18.50 -0.40
C PRO A 252 -11.15 19.97 0.02
N ASP A 253 -9.89 20.39 0.10
CA ASP A 253 -9.51 21.77 0.39
C ASP A 253 -8.25 22.17 -0.38
N LYS A 254 -8.39 22.97 -1.44
CA LYS A 254 -7.26 23.44 -2.26
C LYS A 254 -6.28 24.34 -1.50
N THR A 255 -6.73 25.00 -0.44
CA THR A 255 -5.96 26.00 0.30
C THR A 255 -5.15 25.39 1.43
N ALA A 256 -5.54 24.22 1.91
CA ALA A 256 -4.80 23.50 2.93
C ALA A 256 -3.46 22.93 2.39
N ALA A 257 -2.45 22.84 3.24
CA ALA A 257 -1.13 22.31 2.89
C ALA A 257 -1.20 20.89 2.38
N ASP A 258 -2.05 20.05 2.98
CA ASP A 258 -2.32 18.66 2.63
C ASP A 258 -3.44 18.50 1.57
N LYS A 259 -3.94 19.62 1.00
CA LYS A 259 -5.07 19.66 0.07
C LYS A 259 -6.38 19.08 0.63
N GLY A 260 -6.48 19.02 1.95
CA GLY A 260 -7.61 18.42 2.67
C GLY A 260 -7.59 16.91 2.73
N ILE A 261 -6.40 16.30 2.58
CA ILE A 261 -6.20 14.84 2.72
C ILE A 261 -5.88 14.53 4.18
N ASP A 262 -6.86 14.72 5.05
CA ASP A 262 -6.74 14.62 6.51
C ASP A 262 -7.24 13.28 7.10
N GLY A 263 -7.88 12.45 6.25
CA GLY A 263 -8.49 11.18 6.70
C GLY A 263 -9.80 11.35 7.45
N VAL A 264 -10.46 12.52 7.36
CA VAL A 264 -11.75 12.79 8.01
C VAL A 264 -12.83 13.03 6.95
N TYR A 265 -13.91 12.24 6.97
CA TYR A 265 -15.04 12.43 6.08
C TYR A 265 -15.98 13.52 6.62
N GLY A 266 -15.55 14.76 6.50
CA GLY A 266 -16.32 15.95 6.84
C GLY A 266 -16.96 16.59 5.61
N GLU A 267 -17.58 17.77 5.79
CA GLU A 267 -18.28 18.53 4.75
C GLU A 267 -17.39 18.85 3.53
N LYS A 268 -16.11 19.13 3.75
CA LYS A 268 -15.16 19.41 2.66
C LYS A 268 -14.95 18.19 1.77
N THR A 269 -14.83 17.00 2.37
CA THR A 269 -14.71 15.74 1.63
C THR A 269 -16.01 15.40 0.90
N ALA A 270 -17.16 15.54 1.56
CA ALA A 270 -18.47 15.36 0.94
C ALA A 270 -18.67 16.31 -0.25
N ASN A 271 -18.27 17.57 -0.13
CA ASN A 271 -18.32 18.54 -1.22
C ASN A 271 -17.42 18.12 -2.40
N ALA A 272 -16.22 17.63 -2.14
CA ALA A 272 -15.33 17.13 -3.20
C ALA A 272 -15.95 15.93 -3.93
N VAL A 273 -16.56 15.01 -3.18
CA VAL A 273 -17.29 13.85 -3.75
C VAL A 273 -18.47 14.34 -4.59
N ALA A 274 -19.28 15.27 -4.08
CA ALA A 274 -20.44 15.80 -4.82
C ALA A 274 -20.04 16.49 -6.13
N ARG A 275 -18.97 17.28 -6.12
CA ARG A 275 -18.42 17.89 -7.34
C ARG A 275 -17.91 16.84 -8.34
N PHE A 276 -17.22 15.83 -7.85
CA PHE A 276 -16.77 14.71 -8.68
C PHE A 276 -17.97 13.99 -9.32
N GLN A 277 -18.98 13.66 -8.52
CA GLN A 277 -20.20 12.99 -8.97
C GLN A 277 -20.93 13.82 -10.05
N LEU A 278 -21.12 15.10 -9.81
CA LEU A 278 -21.80 16.04 -10.75
C LEU A 278 -21.11 16.03 -12.12
N VAL A 279 -19.79 16.22 -12.14
CA VAL A 279 -19.02 16.29 -13.40
C VAL A 279 -19.01 14.95 -14.14
N ASN A 280 -19.17 13.85 -13.41
CA ASN A 280 -19.10 12.50 -13.96
C ASN A 280 -20.47 11.84 -14.20
N GLY A 281 -21.56 12.61 -14.13
CA GLY A 281 -22.91 12.12 -14.44
C GLY A 281 -23.49 11.18 -13.40
N LEU A 282 -23.02 11.27 -12.15
CA LEU A 282 -23.58 10.55 -11.00
C LEU A 282 -24.52 11.46 -10.20
N THR A 283 -25.34 10.87 -9.34
CA THR A 283 -26.13 11.64 -8.36
C THR A 283 -25.15 12.37 -7.44
N SER A 284 -25.24 13.71 -7.41
CA SER A 284 -24.36 14.59 -6.64
C SER A 284 -24.86 14.72 -5.18
N ASP A 285 -24.70 13.62 -4.42
CA ASP A 285 -25.17 13.52 -3.03
C ASP A 285 -24.04 13.66 -2.00
N GLY A 286 -22.78 13.73 -2.44
CA GLY A 286 -21.63 13.81 -1.55
C GLY A 286 -21.37 12.52 -0.75
N ILE A 287 -21.99 11.42 -1.13
CA ILE A 287 -21.84 10.13 -0.51
C ILE A 287 -20.94 9.27 -1.38
N TYR A 288 -19.78 8.87 -0.84
CA TYR A 288 -18.97 7.88 -1.50
C TYR A 288 -19.60 6.49 -1.35
N GLY A 289 -19.81 5.82 -2.45
CA GLY A 289 -20.37 4.46 -2.52
C GLY A 289 -19.88 3.73 -3.78
N PRO A 290 -20.45 2.55 -4.08
CA PRO A 290 -19.97 1.69 -5.18
C PRO A 290 -19.88 2.39 -6.54
N LYS A 291 -20.87 3.19 -6.92
CA LYS A 291 -20.88 3.94 -8.18
C LYS A 291 -19.78 4.99 -8.25
N THR A 292 -19.57 5.72 -7.14
CA THR A 292 -18.48 6.71 -7.03
C THR A 292 -17.12 6.02 -7.10
N LYS A 293 -16.96 4.90 -6.40
CA LYS A 293 -15.76 4.07 -6.44
C LYS A 293 -15.42 3.61 -7.87
N GLU A 294 -16.38 2.99 -8.53
CA GLU A 294 -16.21 2.48 -9.91
C GLU A 294 -15.77 3.60 -10.86
N LYS A 295 -16.41 4.76 -10.78
CA LYS A 295 -16.10 5.90 -11.64
C LYS A 295 -14.70 6.49 -11.35
N LEU A 296 -14.33 6.60 -10.07
CA LEU A 296 -12.97 7.01 -9.67
C LEU A 296 -11.92 6.06 -10.21
N LEU A 297 -12.09 4.75 -10.00
CA LEU A 297 -11.15 3.74 -10.50
C LEU A 297 -11.01 3.78 -12.02
N LYS A 298 -12.11 3.99 -12.75
CA LYS A 298 -12.08 4.10 -14.22
C LYS A 298 -11.24 5.29 -14.70
N LEU A 299 -11.33 6.43 -14.04
CA LEU A 299 -10.56 7.64 -14.39
C LEU A 299 -9.09 7.54 -13.96
N LEU A 300 -8.80 6.86 -12.86
CA LEU A 300 -7.45 6.66 -12.35
C LEU A 300 -6.65 5.62 -13.17
N LYS A 301 -7.33 4.82 -14.00
CA LYS A 301 -6.71 3.84 -14.91
C LYS A 301 -6.31 4.43 -16.27
N GLN A 302 -6.72 5.67 -16.57
CA GLN A 302 -6.39 6.37 -17.82
C GLN A 302 -5.09 7.18 -17.65
#